data_e7b77565fa708468bf4ff300bdcede2b
#
_entry.id   e7b77565fa708468bf4ff300bdcede2b
#
_cell.length_a   1.000
_cell.length_b   1.000
_cell.length_c   1.000
_cell.angle_alpha   90.00
_cell.angle_beta   90.00
_cell.angle_gamma   90.00
#
_symmetry.space_group_name_H-M   'P 1'
#
loop_
_entity.id
_entity.type
_entity.pdbx_description
1 polymer ?
#
loop_
_entity_poly.entity_id
_entity_poly.type
_entity_poly.pdbx_seq_one_letter_code
_entity_poly.pdbx_strand_id
1 'polypeptide(L)'
;MTAPIANPIPNPILNSIFDLSGQTAVITGASRGLGQYFGRALARAGADLIVTSRRAADLAPFVAEIESMGRKALPLELDVRDRESIERMGAAVASACEQVHILVNNAGCNVRKPALDVAWEDWNLVLDTNLRGSFFVAQQIARLMVPHGYGRIINIGSVTSVAGFAGLGPYCASRGGIKQLTMSLADDWGKYGITVNCLAPGWFKTEQNKILYEDKEWVEYLIDRIPLKRHGEPHDLDGAVVFLASESSRYITGQTLLVDGGVSTGATRATTKAKAASAK
;
A
#
# COMPACT_ATOMS: atom_id res chain seq x y z
N MET A 1 34.07 -24.35 9.99
CA MET A 1 33.09 -24.25 11.09
C MET A 1 32.85 -22.79 11.34
N THR A 2 31.75 -22.24 10.83
CA THR A 2 31.32 -20.85 11.10
C THR A 2 30.72 -20.83 12.51
N ALA A 3 31.27 -19.96 13.37
CA ALA A 3 30.70 -19.75 14.70
C ALA A 3 29.21 -19.38 14.61
N PRO A 4 28.34 -19.85 15.51
CA PRO A 4 26.95 -19.46 15.53
C PRO A 4 26.87 -17.94 15.73
N ILE A 5 26.12 -17.26 14.86
CA ILE A 5 25.82 -15.83 15.01
C ILE A 5 25.15 -15.69 16.38
N ALA A 6 25.77 -14.96 17.28
CA ALA A 6 25.20 -14.66 18.58
C ALA A 6 23.79 -14.09 18.39
N ASN A 7 22.83 -14.51 19.24
CA ASN A 7 21.51 -13.93 19.23
C ASN A 7 21.62 -12.41 19.26
N PRO A 8 20.94 -11.70 18.33
CA PRO A 8 21.04 -10.24 18.30
C PRO A 8 20.64 -9.68 19.67
N ILE A 9 21.50 -8.85 20.25
CA ILE A 9 21.18 -8.12 21.47
C ILE A 9 19.92 -7.31 21.20
N PRO A 10 18.84 -7.46 21.97
CA PRO A 10 17.64 -6.64 21.77
C PRO A 10 18.04 -5.16 21.82
N ASN A 11 17.90 -4.44 20.72
CA ASN A 11 18.14 -3.01 20.70
C ASN A 11 16.82 -2.30 21.07
N PRO A 12 16.66 -1.78 22.29
CA PRO A 12 15.42 -1.18 22.76
C PRO A 12 15.02 0.04 21.91
N ILE A 13 15.98 0.72 21.28
CA ILE A 13 15.69 1.86 20.39
C ILE A 13 15.01 1.37 19.11
N LEU A 14 15.52 0.32 18.46
CA LEU A 14 14.91 -0.23 17.24
C LEU A 14 13.51 -0.77 17.51
N ASN A 15 13.32 -1.45 18.63
CA ASN A 15 12.00 -1.96 18.99
C ASN A 15 10.99 -0.84 19.26
N SER A 16 11.40 0.30 19.84
CA SER A 16 10.50 1.40 20.14
C SER A 16 10.05 2.21 18.90
N ILE A 17 10.94 2.46 17.95
CA ILE A 17 10.63 3.32 16.78
C ILE A 17 9.77 2.65 15.71
N PHE A 18 9.66 1.31 15.73
CA PHE A 18 8.80 0.53 14.84
C PHE A 18 7.61 -0.11 15.55
N ASP A 19 7.51 0.08 16.87
CA ASP A 19 6.41 -0.44 17.69
C ASP A 19 5.12 0.34 17.41
N LEU A 20 4.06 -0.39 17.05
CA LEU A 20 2.73 0.14 16.81
C LEU A 20 1.73 -0.27 17.91
N SER A 21 2.24 -0.75 19.06
CA SER A 21 1.40 -1.14 20.20
C SER A 21 0.55 0.03 20.68
N GLY A 22 -0.73 -0.23 20.89
CA GLY A 22 -1.70 0.79 21.26
C GLY A 22 -2.21 1.66 20.10
N GLN A 23 -1.71 1.45 18.87
CA GLN A 23 -2.17 2.17 17.70
C GLN A 23 -3.30 1.42 16.98
N THR A 24 -4.23 2.19 16.40
CA THR A 24 -5.33 1.68 15.56
C THR A 24 -5.06 2.02 14.11
N ALA A 25 -5.06 1.01 13.24
CA ALA A 25 -4.88 1.15 11.80
C ALA A 25 -6.16 0.83 11.03
N VAL A 26 -6.60 1.74 10.17
CA VAL A 26 -7.69 1.50 9.20
C VAL A 26 -7.09 1.06 7.87
N ILE A 27 -7.60 -0.05 7.30
CA ILE A 27 -7.10 -0.60 6.03
C ILE A 27 -8.27 -0.79 5.08
N THR A 28 -8.22 -0.14 3.92
CA THR A 28 -9.26 -0.31 2.90
C THR A 28 -8.94 -1.46 1.96
N GLY A 29 -9.96 -2.23 1.54
CA GLY A 29 -9.81 -3.33 0.61
C GLY A 29 -9.00 -4.50 1.17
N ALA A 30 -9.30 -4.91 2.41
CA ALA A 30 -8.56 -5.94 3.15
C ALA A 30 -9.13 -7.37 2.99
N SER A 31 -10.13 -7.60 2.12
CA SER A 31 -10.67 -8.96 1.93
C SER A 31 -9.72 -9.91 1.19
N ARG A 32 -8.72 -9.39 0.49
CA ARG A 32 -7.74 -10.16 -0.28
C ARG A 32 -6.50 -9.34 -0.67
N GLY A 33 -5.48 -10.02 -1.18
CA GLY A 33 -4.31 -9.40 -1.79
C GLY A 33 -3.50 -8.53 -0.83
N LEU A 34 -2.94 -7.42 -1.31
CA LEU A 34 -2.01 -6.59 -0.54
C LEU A 34 -2.61 -6.02 0.75
N GLY A 35 -3.92 -5.74 0.79
CA GLY A 35 -4.57 -5.26 2.01
C GLY A 35 -4.42 -6.21 3.20
N GLN A 36 -4.51 -7.53 2.97
CA GLN A 36 -4.24 -8.53 4.01
C GLN A 36 -2.76 -8.55 4.43
N TYR A 37 -1.83 -8.43 3.47
CA TYR A 37 -0.40 -8.40 3.79
C TYR A 37 -0.02 -7.18 4.62
N PHE A 38 -0.52 -5.99 4.25
CA PHE A 38 -0.34 -4.79 5.06
C PHE A 38 -0.92 -4.95 6.46
N GLY A 39 -2.12 -5.52 6.57
CA GLY A 39 -2.74 -5.76 7.88
C GLY A 39 -1.92 -6.72 8.75
N ARG A 40 -1.42 -7.82 8.19
CA ARG A 40 -0.52 -8.75 8.92
C ARG A 40 0.75 -8.06 9.40
N ALA A 41 1.37 -7.24 8.54
CA ALA A 41 2.59 -6.52 8.90
C ALA A 41 2.35 -5.55 10.06
N LEU A 42 1.28 -4.74 9.98
CA LEU A 42 0.92 -3.79 11.03
C LEU A 42 0.50 -4.48 12.33
N ALA A 43 -0.25 -5.59 12.26
CA ALA A 43 -0.63 -6.38 13.43
C ALA A 43 0.60 -7.01 14.13
N ARG A 44 1.55 -7.56 13.36
CA ARG A 44 2.82 -8.07 13.91
C ARG A 44 3.64 -6.98 14.57
N ALA A 45 3.55 -5.75 14.09
CA ALA A 45 4.19 -4.58 14.70
C ALA A 45 3.42 -4.03 15.92
N GLY A 46 2.25 -4.60 16.26
CA GLY A 46 1.51 -4.27 17.49
C GLY A 46 0.21 -3.49 17.27
N ALA A 47 -0.17 -3.11 16.06
CA ALA A 47 -1.39 -2.36 15.81
C ALA A 47 -2.65 -3.21 15.93
N ASP A 48 -3.74 -2.62 16.45
CA ASP A 48 -5.10 -3.12 16.30
C ASP A 48 -5.68 -2.62 14.97
N LEU A 49 -6.55 -3.40 14.33
CA LEU A 49 -6.99 -3.14 12.96
C LEU A 49 -8.48 -2.83 12.86
N ILE A 50 -8.82 -1.90 11.99
CA ILE A 50 -10.16 -1.76 11.39
C ILE A 50 -9.99 -2.08 9.90
N VAL A 51 -10.60 -3.17 9.45
CA VAL A 51 -10.42 -3.68 8.10
C VAL A 51 -11.70 -3.53 7.31
N THR A 52 -11.60 -3.09 6.04
CA THR A 52 -12.80 -2.82 5.27
C THR A 52 -12.84 -3.56 3.94
N SER A 53 -14.03 -3.90 3.51
CA SER A 53 -14.35 -4.41 2.18
C SER A 53 -15.80 -4.10 1.81
N ARG A 54 -16.19 -4.33 0.55
CA ARG A 54 -17.58 -4.12 0.10
C ARG A 54 -18.60 -5.04 0.77
N ARG A 55 -18.18 -6.14 1.35
CA ARG A 55 -18.98 -7.07 2.14
C ARG A 55 -18.20 -7.44 3.39
N ALA A 56 -18.65 -6.99 4.53
CA ALA A 56 -17.96 -7.24 5.81
C ALA A 56 -17.75 -8.75 6.09
N ALA A 57 -18.67 -9.60 5.63
CA ALA A 57 -18.56 -11.04 5.78
C ALA A 57 -17.31 -11.65 5.12
N ASP A 58 -16.80 -11.04 4.03
CA ASP A 58 -15.59 -11.51 3.35
C ASP A 58 -14.32 -11.31 4.19
N LEU A 59 -14.40 -10.55 5.27
CA LEU A 59 -13.28 -10.25 6.18
C LEU A 59 -13.14 -11.25 7.32
N ALA A 60 -14.16 -12.09 7.58
CA ALA A 60 -14.18 -12.97 8.75
C ALA A 60 -12.95 -13.88 8.90
N PRO A 61 -12.43 -14.53 7.83
CA PRO A 61 -11.22 -15.36 7.97
C PRO A 61 -9.98 -14.51 8.34
N PHE A 62 -9.89 -13.28 7.80
CA PHE A 62 -8.77 -12.40 8.08
C PHE A 62 -8.84 -11.81 9.49
N VAL A 63 -10.04 -11.46 9.97
CA VAL A 63 -10.28 -11.04 11.35
C VAL A 63 -9.82 -12.12 12.32
N ALA A 64 -10.27 -13.37 12.15
CA ALA A 64 -9.87 -14.51 12.99
C ALA A 64 -8.35 -14.72 12.99
N GLU A 65 -7.69 -14.52 11.84
CA GLU A 65 -6.23 -14.59 11.73
C GLU A 65 -5.56 -13.52 12.61
N ILE A 66 -6.00 -12.26 12.53
CA ILE A 66 -5.43 -11.15 13.31
C ILE A 66 -5.68 -11.34 14.82
N GLU A 67 -6.87 -11.82 15.19
CA GLU A 67 -7.20 -12.13 16.58
C GLU A 67 -6.31 -13.27 17.12
N SER A 68 -5.97 -14.25 16.30
CA SER A 68 -5.03 -15.33 16.68
C SER A 68 -3.60 -14.83 16.95
N MET A 69 -3.24 -13.64 16.41
CA MET A 69 -1.97 -12.95 16.71
C MET A 69 -2.04 -12.12 18.00
N GLY A 70 -3.18 -12.14 18.73
CA GLY A 70 -3.38 -11.35 19.95
C GLY A 70 -3.70 -9.88 19.68
N ARG A 71 -4.13 -9.51 18.47
CA ARG A 71 -4.55 -8.15 18.12
C ARG A 71 -6.05 -8.10 17.88
N LYS A 72 -6.65 -6.92 18.04
CA LYS A 72 -8.08 -6.71 17.72
C LYS A 72 -8.24 -6.44 16.24
N ALA A 73 -9.34 -6.93 15.65
CA ALA A 73 -9.71 -6.62 14.29
C ALA A 73 -11.22 -6.38 14.18
N LEU A 74 -11.61 -5.18 13.71
CA LEU A 74 -13.02 -4.82 13.48
C LEU A 74 -13.29 -4.81 11.97
N PRO A 75 -14.18 -5.68 11.46
CA PRO A 75 -14.59 -5.65 10.06
C PRO A 75 -15.68 -4.60 9.83
N LEU A 76 -15.52 -3.75 8.82
CA LEU A 76 -16.54 -2.79 8.40
C LEU A 76 -16.82 -2.90 6.89
N GLU A 77 -18.07 -2.59 6.51
CA GLU A 77 -18.43 -2.48 5.11
C GLU A 77 -18.02 -1.12 4.54
N LEU A 78 -17.42 -1.14 3.33
CA LEU A 78 -17.04 0.07 2.61
C LEU A 78 -16.99 -0.17 1.09
N ASP A 79 -17.83 0.53 0.34
CA ASP A 79 -17.58 0.81 -1.08
C ASP A 79 -17.00 2.22 -1.19
N VAL A 80 -15.73 2.33 -1.57
CA VAL A 80 -15.02 3.61 -1.70
C VAL A 80 -15.56 4.50 -2.83
N ARG A 81 -16.43 3.98 -3.69
CA ARG A 81 -17.09 4.74 -4.77
C ARG A 81 -18.39 5.41 -4.31
N ASP A 82 -18.92 4.97 -3.19
CA ASP A 82 -20.18 5.45 -2.62
C ASP A 82 -19.93 6.39 -1.45
N ARG A 83 -20.41 7.62 -1.60
CA ARG A 83 -20.27 8.68 -0.60
C ARG A 83 -20.88 8.28 0.76
N GLU A 84 -22.10 7.78 0.73
CA GLU A 84 -22.81 7.41 1.96
C GLU A 84 -22.11 6.25 2.69
N SER A 85 -21.55 5.30 1.92
CA SER A 85 -20.74 4.21 2.48
C SER A 85 -19.49 4.72 3.19
N ILE A 86 -18.80 5.72 2.60
CA ILE A 86 -17.64 6.36 3.23
C ILE A 86 -18.05 7.10 4.51
N GLU A 87 -19.16 7.83 4.50
CA GLU A 87 -19.67 8.56 5.66
C GLU A 87 -20.08 7.59 6.79
N ARG A 88 -20.79 6.50 6.47
CA ARG A 88 -21.15 5.44 7.44
C ARG A 88 -19.91 4.77 8.04
N MET A 89 -18.91 4.45 7.21
CA MET A 89 -17.65 3.88 7.69
C MET A 89 -16.96 4.82 8.66
N GLY A 90 -16.86 6.12 8.32
CA GLY A 90 -16.25 7.12 9.20
C GLY A 90 -16.95 7.23 10.55
N ALA A 91 -18.28 7.22 10.58
CA ALA A 91 -19.07 7.23 11.82
C ALA A 91 -18.84 5.95 12.64
N ALA A 92 -18.78 4.78 11.99
CA ALA A 92 -18.51 3.51 12.67
C ALA A 92 -17.09 3.49 13.27
N VAL A 93 -16.08 4.00 12.55
CA VAL A 93 -14.70 4.13 13.06
C VAL A 93 -14.66 5.06 14.27
N ALA A 94 -15.30 6.24 14.21
CA ALA A 94 -15.37 7.19 15.33
C ALA A 94 -16.03 6.61 16.59
N SER A 95 -16.99 5.67 16.40
CA SER A 95 -17.65 4.99 17.53
C SER A 95 -16.82 3.83 18.08
N ALA A 96 -15.92 3.26 17.30
CA ALA A 96 -15.18 2.05 17.65
C ALA A 96 -13.85 2.33 18.38
N CYS A 97 -13.25 3.50 18.18
CA CYS A 97 -11.96 3.86 18.80
C CYS A 97 -11.91 5.36 19.08
N GLU A 98 -11.18 5.71 20.13
CA GLU A 98 -10.95 7.11 20.51
C GLU A 98 -10.06 7.82 19.48
N GLN A 99 -9.08 7.13 18.94
CA GLN A 99 -8.11 7.68 17.98
C GLN A 99 -7.81 6.69 16.86
N VAL A 100 -7.78 7.21 15.64
CA VAL A 100 -7.19 6.52 14.48
C VAL A 100 -5.76 7.05 14.29
N HIS A 101 -4.79 6.15 14.28
CA HIS A 101 -3.38 6.49 14.13
C HIS A 101 -2.88 6.34 12.70
N ILE A 102 -3.34 5.30 12.02
CA ILE A 102 -2.83 4.89 10.71
C ILE A 102 -3.99 4.66 9.75
N LEU A 103 -3.86 5.15 8.51
CA LEU A 103 -4.72 4.79 7.39
C LEU A 103 -3.88 4.19 6.27
N VAL A 104 -4.24 3.00 5.81
CA VAL A 104 -3.74 2.41 4.57
C VAL A 104 -4.85 2.43 3.52
N ASN A 105 -4.77 3.39 2.60
CA ASN A 105 -5.66 3.51 1.44
C ASN A 105 -5.23 2.51 0.37
N ASN A 106 -5.67 1.26 0.50
CA ASN A 106 -5.28 0.16 -0.38
C ASN A 106 -6.37 -0.23 -1.39
N ALA A 107 -7.64 0.03 -1.11
CA ALA A 107 -8.73 -0.32 -2.01
C ALA A 107 -8.44 0.16 -3.45
N GLY A 108 -8.55 -0.75 -4.40
CA GLY A 108 -8.23 -0.43 -5.79
C GLY A 108 -8.64 -1.53 -6.76
N CYS A 109 -8.78 -1.13 -8.02
CA CYS A 109 -9.07 -2.03 -9.13
C CYS A 109 -8.26 -1.64 -10.36
N ASN A 110 -8.27 -2.52 -11.35
CA ASN A 110 -7.63 -2.30 -12.64
C ASN A 110 -8.51 -2.85 -13.75
N VAL A 111 -8.51 -2.16 -14.87
CA VAL A 111 -9.04 -2.64 -16.14
C VAL A 111 -7.89 -2.63 -17.15
N ARG A 112 -7.62 -3.79 -17.75
CA ARG A 112 -6.54 -3.94 -18.73
C ARG A 112 -7.13 -4.08 -20.13
N LYS A 113 -6.98 -3.02 -20.92
CA LYS A 113 -7.44 -2.96 -22.32
C LYS A 113 -6.50 -2.07 -23.13
N PRO A 114 -6.36 -2.29 -24.47
CA PRO A 114 -5.78 -1.30 -25.38
C PRO A 114 -6.46 0.05 -25.20
N ALA A 115 -5.72 1.15 -25.30
CA ALA A 115 -6.27 2.48 -25.03
C ALA A 115 -7.46 2.85 -25.94
N LEU A 116 -7.49 2.34 -27.18
CA LEU A 116 -8.60 2.56 -28.12
C LEU A 116 -9.90 1.83 -27.74
N ASP A 117 -9.80 0.81 -26.86
CA ASP A 117 -10.94 -0.04 -26.47
C ASP A 117 -11.43 0.27 -25.04
N VAL A 118 -10.83 1.26 -24.38
CA VAL A 118 -11.25 1.67 -23.03
C VAL A 118 -12.59 2.38 -23.12
N ALA A 119 -13.60 1.81 -22.48
CA ALA A 119 -14.91 2.43 -22.36
C ALA A 119 -14.94 3.51 -21.27
N TRP A 120 -15.93 4.40 -21.36
CA TRP A 120 -16.16 5.44 -20.36
C TRP A 120 -16.35 4.86 -18.95
N GLU A 121 -17.06 3.76 -18.85
CA GLU A 121 -17.35 3.04 -17.61
C GLU A 121 -16.08 2.41 -17.00
N ASP A 122 -15.18 1.88 -17.84
CA ASP A 122 -13.87 1.36 -17.40
C ASP A 122 -13.03 2.46 -16.76
N TRP A 123 -13.01 3.63 -17.42
CA TRP A 123 -12.30 4.80 -16.91
C TRP A 123 -12.86 5.23 -15.55
N ASN A 124 -14.18 5.45 -15.48
CA ASN A 124 -14.85 5.88 -14.25
C ASN A 124 -14.65 4.86 -13.13
N LEU A 125 -14.83 3.58 -13.39
CA LEU A 125 -14.62 2.52 -12.40
C LEU A 125 -13.25 2.60 -11.75
N VAL A 126 -12.20 2.78 -12.56
CA VAL A 126 -10.82 2.82 -12.04
C VAL A 126 -10.52 4.13 -11.31
N LEU A 127 -10.89 5.27 -11.87
CA LEU A 127 -10.63 6.58 -11.25
C LEU A 127 -11.46 6.77 -9.97
N ASP A 128 -12.72 6.38 -10.00
CA ASP A 128 -13.61 6.49 -8.84
C ASP A 128 -13.15 5.61 -7.68
N THR A 129 -12.67 4.40 -7.99
CA THR A 129 -12.16 3.50 -6.96
C THR A 129 -10.81 3.95 -6.43
N ASN A 130 -9.83 4.15 -7.34
CA ASN A 130 -8.43 4.28 -6.93
C ASN A 130 -8.07 5.69 -6.48
N LEU A 131 -8.71 6.72 -7.03
CA LEU A 131 -8.33 8.13 -6.80
C LEU A 131 -9.39 8.86 -6.00
N ARG A 132 -10.64 8.99 -6.52
CA ARG A 132 -11.72 9.70 -5.84
C ARG A 132 -12.03 9.06 -4.48
N GLY A 133 -12.20 7.74 -4.45
CA GLY A 133 -12.48 7.00 -3.22
C GLY A 133 -11.37 7.16 -2.18
N SER A 134 -10.10 7.06 -2.60
CA SER A 134 -8.97 7.24 -1.69
C SER A 134 -8.94 8.66 -1.09
N PHE A 135 -9.27 9.69 -1.87
CA PHE A 135 -9.34 11.06 -1.36
C PHE A 135 -10.40 11.20 -0.27
N PHE A 136 -11.63 10.78 -0.53
CA PHE A 136 -12.72 10.97 0.42
C PHE A 136 -12.59 10.08 1.67
N VAL A 137 -12.04 8.87 1.54
CA VAL A 137 -11.67 8.05 2.70
C VAL A 137 -10.58 8.73 3.52
N ALA A 138 -9.50 9.22 2.88
CA ALA A 138 -8.46 9.96 3.58
C ALA A 138 -9.02 11.20 4.29
N GLN A 139 -9.89 11.97 3.64
CA GLN A 139 -10.53 13.15 4.23
C GLN A 139 -11.36 12.78 5.47
N GLN A 140 -12.15 11.70 5.40
CA GLN A 140 -12.98 11.27 6.51
C GLN A 140 -12.15 10.82 7.71
N ILE A 141 -11.07 10.06 7.46
CA ILE A 141 -10.19 9.58 8.52
C ILE A 141 -9.30 10.71 9.07
N ALA A 142 -8.81 11.63 8.22
CA ALA A 142 -8.03 12.77 8.69
C ALA A 142 -8.82 13.65 9.68
N ARG A 143 -10.14 13.81 9.49
CA ARG A 143 -10.98 14.52 10.47
C ARG A 143 -10.96 13.88 11.86
N LEU A 144 -10.74 12.57 11.94
CA LEU A 144 -10.59 11.86 13.21
C LEU A 144 -9.16 11.95 13.77
N MET A 145 -8.16 12.19 12.92
CA MET A 145 -6.76 12.36 13.33
C MET A 145 -6.44 13.78 13.82
N VAL A 146 -7.04 14.81 13.17
CA VAL A 146 -6.76 16.24 13.46
C VAL A 146 -6.88 16.61 14.95
N PRO A 147 -7.93 16.20 15.69
CA PRO A 147 -8.06 16.56 17.11
C PRO A 147 -6.93 16.04 18.00
N HIS A 148 -6.25 14.98 17.56
CA HIS A 148 -5.18 14.32 18.31
C HIS A 148 -3.77 14.80 17.92
N GLY A 149 -3.66 15.65 16.87
CA GLY A 149 -2.36 16.15 16.41
C GLY A 149 -1.43 15.04 15.87
N TYR A 150 -1.97 13.92 15.40
CA TYR A 150 -1.21 12.75 14.96
C TYR A 150 -1.94 11.97 13.88
N GLY A 151 -1.21 11.54 12.86
CA GLY A 151 -1.72 10.62 11.84
C GLY A 151 -0.64 10.16 10.87
N ARG A 152 -0.81 8.94 10.36
CA ARG A 152 0.02 8.33 9.32
C ARG A 152 -0.89 7.83 8.20
N ILE A 153 -0.92 8.53 7.08
CA ILE A 153 -1.72 8.14 5.91
C ILE A 153 -0.79 7.57 4.84
N ILE A 154 -1.05 6.32 4.47
CA ILE A 154 -0.29 5.57 3.47
C ILE A 154 -1.22 5.30 2.29
N ASN A 155 -1.07 6.06 1.23
CA ASN A 155 -1.77 5.81 -0.02
C ASN A 155 -1.03 4.73 -0.81
N ILE A 156 -1.73 3.71 -1.28
CA ILE A 156 -1.09 2.68 -2.11
C ILE A 156 -1.07 3.15 -3.56
N GLY A 157 0.13 3.42 -4.04
CA GLY A 157 0.42 3.71 -5.43
C GLY A 157 0.73 2.44 -6.23
N SER A 158 1.64 2.61 -7.17
CA SER A 158 2.18 1.52 -8.01
C SER A 158 3.47 2.04 -8.68
N VAL A 159 4.27 1.17 -9.24
CA VAL A 159 5.30 1.57 -10.22
C VAL A 159 4.68 2.41 -11.35
N THR A 160 3.39 2.23 -11.65
CA THR A 160 2.66 3.05 -12.61
C THR A 160 2.38 4.48 -12.14
N SER A 161 2.70 4.83 -10.91
CA SER A 161 2.70 6.23 -10.44
C SER A 161 3.83 7.07 -11.05
N VAL A 162 4.85 6.41 -11.61
CA VAL A 162 6.06 7.06 -12.18
C VAL A 162 6.40 6.57 -13.59
N ALA A 163 5.77 5.47 -14.05
CA ALA A 163 6.02 4.89 -15.37
C ALA A 163 4.70 4.50 -16.05
N GLY A 164 4.65 4.65 -17.38
CA GLY A 164 3.51 4.22 -18.19
C GLY A 164 3.67 2.78 -18.67
N PHE A 165 2.55 2.05 -18.71
CA PHE A 165 2.51 0.68 -19.25
C PHE A 165 1.33 0.54 -20.22
N ALA A 166 1.58 -0.12 -21.35
CA ALA A 166 0.56 -0.38 -22.35
C ALA A 166 -0.62 -1.17 -21.76
N GLY A 167 -1.81 -0.83 -22.18
CA GLY A 167 -3.05 -1.46 -21.71
C GLY A 167 -3.49 -1.07 -20.29
N LEU A 168 -2.85 -0.09 -19.66
CA LEU A 168 -3.12 0.33 -18.29
C LEU A 168 -3.49 1.82 -18.16
N GLY A 169 -3.98 2.47 -19.22
CA GLY A 169 -4.24 3.91 -19.27
C GLY A 169 -4.96 4.47 -18.03
N PRO A 170 -6.20 4.04 -17.73
CA PRO A 170 -6.93 4.52 -16.55
C PRO A 170 -6.20 4.22 -15.23
N TYR A 171 -5.56 3.07 -15.11
CA TYR A 171 -4.82 2.68 -13.93
C TYR A 171 -3.58 3.57 -13.72
N CYS A 172 -2.77 3.81 -14.76
CA CYS A 172 -1.62 4.72 -14.71
C CYS A 172 -2.06 6.14 -14.32
N ALA A 173 -3.15 6.64 -14.92
CA ALA A 173 -3.72 7.94 -14.59
C ALA A 173 -4.12 8.01 -13.10
N SER A 174 -4.83 6.99 -12.59
CA SER A 174 -5.24 6.93 -11.20
C SER A 174 -4.05 6.89 -10.24
N ARG A 175 -3.00 6.10 -10.55
CA ARG A 175 -1.83 5.95 -9.67
C ARG A 175 -0.88 7.15 -9.75
N GLY A 176 -0.77 7.79 -10.92
CA GLY A 176 -0.14 9.11 -11.06
C GLY A 176 -0.87 10.17 -10.25
N GLY A 177 -2.20 10.16 -10.29
CA GLY A 177 -3.06 11.01 -9.47
C GLY A 177 -2.85 10.80 -7.97
N ILE A 178 -2.75 9.55 -7.50
CA ILE A 178 -2.44 9.21 -6.09
C ILE A 178 -1.10 9.80 -5.65
N LYS A 179 -0.06 9.71 -6.50
CA LYS A 179 1.24 10.34 -6.20
C LYS A 179 1.07 11.84 -5.98
N GLN A 180 0.41 12.53 -6.89
CA GLN A 180 0.22 13.98 -6.80
C GLN A 180 -0.70 14.37 -5.63
N LEU A 181 -1.78 13.60 -5.42
CA LEU A 181 -2.68 13.78 -4.29
C LEU A 181 -1.95 13.64 -2.95
N THR A 182 -1.05 12.67 -2.83
CA THR A 182 -0.23 12.46 -1.64
C THR A 182 0.58 13.71 -1.28
N MET A 183 1.19 14.36 -2.26
CA MET A 183 1.97 15.60 -2.05
C MET A 183 1.07 16.75 -1.58
N SER A 184 -0.09 16.93 -2.22
CA SER A 184 -1.04 17.98 -1.86
C SER A 184 -1.58 17.80 -0.43
N LEU A 185 -2.02 16.58 -0.07
CA LEU A 185 -2.52 16.29 1.27
C LEU A 185 -1.45 16.38 2.37
N ALA A 186 -0.19 16.08 2.02
CA ALA A 186 0.93 16.26 2.94
C ALA A 186 1.15 17.73 3.30
N ASP A 187 1.02 18.63 2.33
CA ASP A 187 1.13 20.08 2.53
C ASP A 187 -0.07 20.61 3.36
N ASP A 188 -1.28 20.20 2.99
CA ASP A 188 -2.50 20.63 3.68
C ASP A 188 -2.57 20.19 5.16
N TRP A 189 -2.13 18.96 5.45
CA TRP A 189 -2.38 18.31 6.75
C TRP A 189 -1.14 18.20 7.65
N GLY A 190 0.04 18.52 7.13
CA GLY A 190 1.28 18.52 7.92
C GLY A 190 1.22 19.36 9.19
N LYS A 191 0.56 20.51 9.13
CA LYS A 191 0.32 21.40 10.30
C LYS A 191 -0.50 20.78 11.43
N TYR A 192 -1.20 19.66 11.14
CA TYR A 192 -1.96 18.89 12.13
C TYR A 192 -1.20 17.64 12.63
N GLY A 193 0.10 17.52 12.36
CA GLY A 193 0.90 16.37 12.75
C GLY A 193 0.62 15.10 11.93
N ILE A 194 -0.07 15.24 10.78
CA ILE A 194 -0.41 14.13 9.90
C ILE A 194 0.62 14.04 8.77
N THR A 195 1.28 12.89 8.63
CA THR A 195 2.10 12.61 7.44
C THR A 195 1.28 11.85 6.40
N VAL A 196 1.46 12.20 5.14
CA VAL A 196 0.81 11.51 4.02
C VAL A 196 1.88 11.06 3.04
N ASN A 197 2.02 9.75 2.85
CA ASN A 197 3.01 9.17 1.95
C ASN A 197 2.38 8.15 1.01
N CYS A 198 3.04 7.90 -0.12
CA CYS A 198 2.65 6.90 -1.10
C CYS A 198 3.60 5.71 -1.03
N LEU A 199 3.08 4.51 -0.76
CA LEU A 199 3.80 3.26 -0.94
C LEU A 199 3.45 2.72 -2.34
N ALA A 200 4.44 2.57 -3.19
CA ALA A 200 4.26 2.25 -4.61
C ALA A 200 4.91 0.89 -4.96
N PRO A 201 4.14 -0.22 -4.85
CA PRO A 201 4.63 -1.54 -5.23
C PRO A 201 4.91 -1.65 -6.72
N GLY A 202 5.93 -2.44 -7.07
CA GLY A 202 6.18 -2.92 -8.42
C GLY A 202 5.32 -4.13 -8.77
N TRP A 203 5.96 -5.14 -9.32
CA TRP A 203 5.32 -6.38 -9.75
C TRP A 203 5.33 -7.42 -8.62
N PHE A 204 4.16 -7.58 -8.00
CA PHE A 204 3.91 -8.56 -6.94
C PHE A 204 2.87 -9.55 -7.43
N LYS A 205 3.12 -10.84 -7.25
CA LYS A 205 2.12 -11.87 -7.55
C LYS A 205 1.03 -11.84 -6.49
N THR A 206 -0.19 -11.51 -6.92
CA THR A 206 -1.39 -11.43 -6.07
C THR A 206 -2.53 -12.18 -6.75
N GLU A 207 -3.60 -12.48 -6.03
CA GLU A 207 -4.81 -13.07 -6.64
C GLU A 207 -5.37 -12.23 -7.80
N GLN A 208 -5.25 -10.91 -7.74
CA GLN A 208 -5.75 -10.00 -8.78
C GLN A 208 -5.03 -10.15 -10.12
N ASN A 209 -3.75 -10.52 -10.11
CA ASN A 209 -2.91 -10.61 -11.31
C ASN A 209 -2.35 -12.02 -11.57
N LYS A 210 -2.86 -13.02 -10.86
CA LYS A 210 -2.42 -14.41 -10.91
C LYS A 210 -2.34 -14.95 -12.34
N ILE A 211 -3.34 -14.64 -13.16
CA ILE A 211 -3.42 -15.10 -14.55
C ILE A 211 -2.24 -14.62 -15.40
N LEU A 212 -1.66 -13.44 -15.10
CA LEU A 212 -0.49 -12.93 -15.84
C LEU A 212 0.77 -13.77 -15.55
N TYR A 213 0.84 -14.38 -14.37
CA TYR A 213 1.97 -15.21 -13.96
C TYR A 213 1.87 -16.66 -14.45
N GLU A 214 0.81 -17.01 -15.18
CA GLU A 214 0.67 -18.29 -15.88
C GLU A 214 1.38 -18.26 -17.26
N ASP A 215 1.55 -17.05 -17.84
CA ASP A 215 2.31 -16.82 -19.07
C ASP A 215 3.83 -16.77 -18.74
N LYS A 216 4.52 -17.87 -19.03
CA LYS A 216 5.95 -18.01 -18.72
C LYS A 216 6.82 -17.02 -19.53
N GLU A 217 6.51 -16.79 -20.79
CA GLU A 217 7.26 -15.88 -21.66
C GLU A 217 7.16 -14.44 -21.11
N TRP A 218 5.95 -14.04 -20.73
CA TRP A 218 5.72 -12.75 -20.10
C TRP A 218 6.45 -12.62 -18.76
N VAL A 219 6.47 -13.67 -17.93
CA VAL A 219 7.17 -13.67 -16.63
C VAL A 219 8.68 -13.54 -16.84
N GLU A 220 9.27 -14.26 -17.78
CA GLU A 220 10.69 -14.17 -18.12
C GLU A 220 11.05 -12.75 -18.62
N TYR A 221 10.22 -12.19 -19.51
CA TYR A 221 10.37 -10.81 -19.98
C TYR A 221 10.31 -9.81 -18.80
N LEU A 222 9.36 -9.98 -17.89
CA LEU A 222 9.21 -9.13 -16.72
C LEU A 222 10.44 -9.19 -15.81
N ILE A 223 10.89 -10.40 -15.47
CA ILE A 223 12.06 -10.64 -14.60
C ILE A 223 13.34 -10.07 -15.23
N ASP A 224 13.48 -10.18 -16.55
CA ASP A 224 14.65 -9.60 -17.23
C ASP A 224 14.72 -8.08 -17.05
N ARG A 225 13.59 -7.40 -16.98
CA ARG A 225 13.49 -5.95 -16.77
C ARG A 225 13.63 -5.50 -15.31
N ILE A 226 13.46 -6.40 -14.37
CA ILE A 226 13.62 -6.09 -12.93
C ILE A 226 15.11 -6.26 -12.55
N PRO A 227 15.81 -5.22 -12.07
CA PRO A 227 17.21 -5.32 -11.64
C PRO A 227 17.47 -6.44 -10.65
N LEU A 228 16.60 -6.64 -9.65
CA LEU A 228 16.74 -7.73 -8.68
C LEU A 228 16.39 -9.13 -9.22
N LYS A 229 16.03 -9.24 -10.52
CA LYS A 229 15.81 -10.51 -11.25
C LYS A 229 14.77 -11.45 -10.60
N ARG A 230 13.80 -10.88 -9.93
CA ARG A 230 12.62 -11.57 -9.40
C ARG A 230 11.44 -10.60 -9.28
N HIS A 231 10.23 -11.12 -9.29
CA HIS A 231 9.07 -10.35 -8.82
C HIS A 231 9.11 -10.18 -7.30
N GLY A 232 8.37 -9.19 -6.79
CA GLY A 232 8.21 -8.99 -5.36
C GLY A 232 7.35 -10.09 -4.73
N GLU A 233 7.71 -10.46 -3.53
CA GLU A 233 6.89 -11.26 -2.63
C GLU A 233 6.20 -10.35 -1.62
N PRO A 234 5.01 -10.70 -1.12
CA PRO A 234 4.27 -9.84 -0.20
C PRO A 234 5.09 -9.33 1.00
N HIS A 235 5.96 -10.17 1.56
CA HIS A 235 6.84 -9.80 2.68
C HIS A 235 7.89 -8.73 2.34
N ASP A 236 8.18 -8.51 1.06
CA ASP A 236 9.06 -7.40 0.66
C ASP A 236 8.43 -6.01 0.97
N LEU A 237 7.12 -5.96 1.25
CA LEU A 237 6.41 -4.74 1.61
C LEU A 237 6.28 -4.51 3.12
N ASP A 238 6.49 -5.53 3.95
CA ASP A 238 6.25 -5.47 5.40
C ASP A 238 7.06 -4.35 6.06
N GLY A 239 8.36 -4.29 5.79
CA GLY A 239 9.24 -3.25 6.34
C GLY A 239 8.83 -1.84 5.91
N ALA A 240 8.43 -1.68 4.65
CA ALA A 240 8.07 -0.38 4.09
C ALA A 240 6.75 0.17 4.69
N VAL A 241 5.73 -0.67 4.86
CA VAL A 241 4.45 -0.24 5.44
C VAL A 241 4.61 0.07 6.92
N VAL A 242 5.35 -0.74 7.68
CA VAL A 242 5.62 -0.49 9.11
C VAL A 242 6.46 0.78 9.28
N PHE A 243 7.48 0.99 8.47
CA PHE A 243 8.28 2.22 8.46
C PHE A 243 7.41 3.46 8.27
N LEU A 244 6.56 3.49 7.23
CA LEU A 244 5.70 4.64 6.96
C LEU A 244 4.59 4.82 8.01
N ALA A 245 4.20 3.77 8.71
CA ALA A 245 3.19 3.79 9.78
C ALA A 245 3.77 4.25 11.14
N SER A 246 5.07 4.16 11.34
CA SER A 246 5.73 4.32 12.65
C SER A 246 6.37 5.69 12.87
N GLU A 247 6.91 5.90 14.08
CA GLU A 247 7.68 7.09 14.44
C GLU A 247 9.00 7.22 13.65
N SER A 248 9.49 6.12 13.03
CA SER A 248 10.69 6.14 12.18
C SER A 248 10.54 7.07 10.97
N SER A 249 9.31 7.35 10.52
CA SER A 249 9.02 8.21 9.38
C SER A 249 8.42 9.58 9.76
N ARG A 250 8.49 9.98 11.03
CA ARG A 250 7.83 11.20 11.54
C ARG A 250 8.18 12.51 10.82
N TYR A 251 9.32 12.55 10.13
CA TYR A 251 9.76 13.72 9.35
C TYR A 251 9.74 13.44 7.84
N ILE A 252 8.97 12.42 7.41
CA ILE A 252 8.80 12.02 6.01
C ILE A 252 7.33 12.23 5.65
N THR A 253 7.05 13.15 4.74
CA THR A 253 5.70 13.40 4.22
C THR A 253 5.75 13.82 2.75
N GLY A 254 4.71 13.56 1.99
CA GLY A 254 4.61 13.87 0.56
C GLY A 254 5.47 12.96 -0.35
N GLN A 255 6.09 11.90 0.21
CA GLN A 255 7.03 11.07 -0.53
C GLN A 255 6.34 9.87 -1.19
N THR A 256 6.93 9.42 -2.30
CA THR A 256 6.56 8.15 -2.96
C THR A 256 7.72 7.17 -2.78
N LEU A 257 7.49 6.14 -1.99
CA LEU A 257 8.43 5.05 -1.77
C LEU A 257 8.13 3.91 -2.74
N LEU A 258 8.98 3.72 -3.72
CA LEU A 258 8.91 2.61 -4.65
C LEU A 258 9.53 1.35 -4.03
N VAL A 259 8.75 0.25 -4.03
CA VAL A 259 9.21 -1.09 -3.64
C VAL A 259 8.98 -2.00 -4.84
N ASP A 260 9.90 -1.99 -5.79
CA ASP A 260 9.68 -2.47 -7.15
C ASP A 260 10.84 -3.28 -7.74
N GLY A 261 11.81 -3.64 -6.92
CA GLY A 261 13.02 -4.36 -7.37
C GLY A 261 13.89 -3.57 -8.35
N GLY A 262 13.67 -2.24 -8.45
CA GLY A 262 14.40 -1.32 -9.31
C GLY A 262 13.83 -1.20 -10.73
N VAL A 263 12.65 -1.77 -11.03
CA VAL A 263 12.09 -1.72 -12.39
C VAL A 263 11.82 -0.28 -12.87
N SER A 264 11.52 0.64 -11.96
CA SER A 264 11.29 2.07 -12.27
C SER A 264 12.57 2.84 -12.60
N THR A 265 13.76 2.29 -12.32
CA THR A 265 15.03 3.00 -12.59
C THR A 265 15.36 3.10 -14.09
N GLY A 266 14.56 2.46 -14.95
CA GLY A 266 14.80 2.44 -16.38
C GLY A 266 16.05 1.65 -16.78
N ALA A 267 16.45 0.66 -15.97
CA ALA A 267 17.65 -0.14 -16.17
C ALA A 267 17.75 -0.64 -17.62
N THR A 268 18.79 -0.21 -18.30
CA THR A 268 19.14 -0.72 -19.63
C THR A 268 20.10 -1.89 -19.48
N ARG A 269 19.92 -2.90 -20.34
CA ARG A 269 20.86 -4.01 -20.39
C ARG A 269 22.21 -3.52 -20.89
N ALA A 270 23.31 -3.80 -20.14
CA ALA A 270 24.66 -3.54 -20.63
C ALA A 270 24.88 -4.29 -21.96
N THR A 271 25.44 -3.60 -22.97
CA THR A 271 25.75 -4.25 -24.25
C THR A 271 26.82 -5.30 -24.05
N THR A 272 26.82 -6.34 -24.88
CA THR A 272 27.84 -7.38 -24.86
C THR A 272 29.27 -6.81 -25.09
N LYS A 273 29.37 -5.69 -25.81
CA LYS A 273 30.66 -4.97 -26.00
C LYS A 273 31.16 -4.30 -24.72
N ALA A 274 30.27 -3.78 -23.86
CA ALA A 274 30.65 -3.20 -22.57
C ALA A 274 31.12 -4.28 -21.57
N LYS A 275 30.55 -5.49 -21.63
CA LYS A 275 31.01 -6.63 -20.82
C LYS A 275 32.42 -7.08 -21.19
N ALA A 276 32.79 -7.01 -22.47
CA ALA A 276 34.14 -7.36 -22.94
C ALA A 276 35.19 -6.32 -22.54
N ALA A 277 34.81 -5.05 -22.35
CA ALA A 277 35.73 -3.98 -21.95
C ALA A 277 36.02 -4.00 -20.43
N SER A 278 35.12 -4.49 -19.60
CA SER A 278 35.31 -4.60 -18.14
C SER A 278 36.02 -5.89 -17.71
N ALA A 279 36.28 -6.81 -18.63
CA ALA A 279 36.98 -8.10 -18.39
C ALA A 279 38.48 -8.05 -18.78
N LYS A 280 39.00 -6.91 -19.15
CA LYS A 280 40.43 -6.63 -19.37
C LYS A 280 40.93 -5.69 -18.28
#